data_fc5da5b72120e7cdd7a14f9450636773
#
_entry.id   fc5da5b72120e7cdd7a14f9450636773
#
_cell.length_a   1.000
_cell.length_b   1.000
_cell.length_c   1.000
_cell.angle_alpha   90.00
_cell.angle_beta   90.00
_cell.angle_gamma   90.00
#
_symmetry.space_group_name_H-M   'P 1'
#
loop_
_entity.id
_entity.type
_entity.pdbx_description
1 polymer ?
#
loop_
_entity_poly.entity_id
_entity_poly.type
_entity_poly.pdbx_seq_one_letter_code
_entity_poly.pdbx_strand_id
1 'polypeptide(L)'
;MSQQHGPLRVGVGGPVGSGKTALMDALCKRLRARYEIAAITNDIYTKWDAEYLVRSGALAPERIAGVETGGCPHTAIREDASINLAAVADMQKKFPALDLILIESGGDNLAATFSPELADLTIYVIDVAAGDKIPSKGGPGITRSDLLVINKIDLAPHVGASLDVMERDARRMRGVRPFVFSNLRTGQGLDEIVAFIEQKGGLGAK
;
A
#
# COMPACT_ATOMS: atom_id res chain seq x y z
N MET A 1 -9.04 14.26 -24.93
CA MET A 1 -10.21 14.24 -24.00
C MET A 1 -9.67 13.80 -22.66
N SER A 2 -9.38 14.75 -21.76
CA SER A 2 -8.93 14.46 -20.39
C SER A 2 -10.10 13.83 -19.65
N GLN A 3 -9.91 12.59 -19.18
CA GLN A 3 -10.89 11.91 -18.35
C GLN A 3 -11.06 12.72 -17.05
N GLN A 4 -12.28 13.11 -16.75
CA GLN A 4 -12.73 13.76 -15.52
C GLN A 4 -12.75 12.74 -14.33
N HIS A 5 -11.72 11.94 -14.20
CA HIS A 5 -11.53 11.10 -13.01
C HIS A 5 -10.45 11.78 -12.18
N GLY A 6 -10.72 11.97 -10.89
CA GLY A 6 -9.72 12.47 -9.94
C GLY A 6 -8.44 11.63 -9.95
N PRO A 7 -7.46 11.92 -9.08
CA PRO A 7 -6.22 11.14 -8.99
C PRO A 7 -6.51 9.67 -8.71
N LEU A 8 -5.68 8.77 -9.24
CA LEU A 8 -5.70 7.35 -8.87
C LEU A 8 -5.44 7.21 -7.37
N ARG A 9 -6.27 6.46 -6.68
CA ARG A 9 -6.11 6.18 -5.24
C ARG A 9 -5.68 4.74 -5.04
N VAL A 10 -4.49 4.56 -4.45
CA VAL A 10 -3.91 3.24 -4.19
C VAL A 10 -3.83 3.00 -2.69
N GLY A 11 -4.60 2.03 -2.20
CA GLY A 11 -4.57 1.59 -0.81
C GLY A 11 -3.46 0.58 -0.56
N VAL A 12 -2.63 0.82 0.45
CA VAL A 12 -1.56 -0.07 0.90
C VAL A 12 -1.91 -0.59 2.29
N GLY A 13 -2.37 -1.84 2.35
CA GLY A 13 -2.73 -2.54 3.59
C GLY A 13 -1.73 -3.61 3.98
N GLY A 14 -1.90 -4.13 5.19
CA GLY A 14 -1.10 -5.24 5.71
C GLY A 14 -0.80 -5.15 7.19
N PRO A 15 -0.32 -6.23 7.82
CA PRO A 15 -0.02 -6.28 9.24
C PRO A 15 1.04 -5.25 9.68
N VAL A 16 1.04 -4.94 10.97
CA VAL A 16 2.11 -4.13 11.57
C VAL A 16 3.46 -4.80 11.31
N GLY A 17 4.45 -4.01 10.92
CA GLY A 17 5.80 -4.48 10.63
C GLY A 17 5.99 -5.16 9.28
N SER A 18 4.96 -5.35 8.44
CA SER A 18 5.11 -5.99 7.12
C SER A 18 5.93 -5.17 6.12
N GLY A 19 6.07 -3.86 6.34
CA GLY A 19 6.84 -2.95 5.49
C GLY A 19 5.97 -2.06 4.60
N LYS A 20 4.72 -1.79 5.00
CA LYS A 20 3.84 -0.85 4.28
C LYS A 20 4.47 0.54 4.13
N THR A 21 4.91 1.13 5.23
CA THR A 21 5.54 2.47 5.23
C THR A 21 6.82 2.50 4.39
N ALA A 22 7.61 1.41 4.42
CA ALA A 22 8.78 1.29 3.53
C ALA A 22 8.37 1.21 2.04
N LEU A 23 7.26 0.54 1.73
CA LEU A 23 6.71 0.52 0.38
C LEU A 23 6.20 1.90 -0.04
N MET A 24 5.49 2.60 0.86
CA MET A 24 5.04 3.97 0.63
C MET A 24 6.21 4.91 0.29
N ASP A 25 7.27 4.86 1.10
CA ASP A 25 8.50 5.64 0.88
C ASP A 25 9.14 5.35 -0.48
N ALA A 26 9.31 4.06 -0.79
CA ALA A 26 9.91 3.62 -2.05
C ALA A 26 9.09 4.04 -3.27
N LEU A 27 7.76 3.88 -3.22
CA LEU A 27 6.84 4.28 -4.28
C LEU A 27 6.85 5.79 -4.48
N CYS A 28 6.77 6.58 -3.40
CA CYS A 28 6.84 8.04 -3.48
C CYS A 28 8.14 8.49 -4.17
N LYS A 29 9.29 7.97 -3.74
CA LYS A 29 10.59 8.32 -4.32
C LYS A 29 10.71 7.91 -5.80
N ARG A 30 10.16 6.76 -6.17
CA ARG A 30 10.24 6.23 -7.53
C ARG A 30 9.33 6.95 -8.51
N LEU A 31 8.15 7.39 -8.05
CA LEU A 31 7.09 7.93 -8.91
C LEU A 31 7.05 9.46 -8.96
N ARG A 32 7.54 10.17 -7.92
CA ARG A 32 7.44 11.63 -7.80
C ARG A 32 8.12 12.43 -8.92
N ALA A 33 9.05 11.82 -9.65
CA ALA A 33 9.70 12.48 -10.79
C ALA A 33 8.81 12.49 -12.05
N ARG A 34 7.77 11.67 -12.08
CA ARG A 34 6.88 11.48 -13.24
C ARG A 34 5.44 11.86 -12.97
N TYR A 35 5.02 11.85 -11.71
CA TYR A 35 3.63 12.07 -11.31
C TYR A 35 3.52 13.04 -10.14
N GLU A 36 2.44 13.80 -10.12
CA GLU A 36 2.04 14.60 -8.98
C GLU A 36 1.40 13.71 -7.91
N ILE A 37 2.10 13.52 -6.79
CA ILE A 37 1.73 12.52 -5.75
C ILE A 37 1.41 13.20 -4.43
N ALA A 38 0.44 12.65 -3.71
CA ALA A 38 0.23 12.84 -2.28
C ALA A 38 0.20 11.51 -1.54
N ALA A 39 0.50 11.51 -0.24
CA ALA A 39 0.44 10.35 0.62
C ALA A 39 -0.42 10.64 1.85
N ILE A 40 -1.23 9.64 2.23
CA ILE A 40 -2.05 9.65 3.45
C ILE A 40 -1.67 8.42 4.25
N THR A 41 -1.31 8.58 5.51
CA THR A 41 -1.03 7.47 6.42
C THR A 41 -2.05 7.44 7.54
N ASN A 42 -2.48 6.25 7.92
CA ASN A 42 -3.39 6.04 9.04
C ASN A 42 -2.66 5.41 10.20
N ASP A 43 -2.84 5.97 11.38
CA ASP A 43 -2.40 5.35 12.62
C ASP A 43 -3.45 5.57 13.72
N ILE A 44 -3.40 4.75 14.76
CA ILE A 44 -4.40 4.79 15.84
C ILE A 44 -4.20 6.03 16.71
N TYR A 45 -2.96 6.30 17.14
CA TYR A 45 -2.64 7.33 18.14
C TYR A 45 -1.50 8.27 17.75
N THR A 46 -0.84 8.04 16.62
CA THR A 46 0.38 8.75 16.26
C THR A 46 0.39 9.17 14.80
N LYS A 47 1.33 10.04 14.45
CA LYS A 47 1.63 10.39 13.05
C LYS A 47 3.01 9.89 12.62
N TRP A 48 3.50 8.84 13.25
CA TRP A 48 4.88 8.37 13.04
C TRP A 48 5.16 7.98 11.61
N ASP A 49 4.22 7.34 10.94
CA ASP A 49 4.39 6.95 9.52
C ASP A 49 4.44 8.18 8.62
N ALA A 50 3.60 9.20 8.87
CA ALA A 50 3.68 10.48 8.16
C ALA A 50 5.03 11.19 8.44
N GLU A 51 5.44 11.27 9.71
CA GLU A 51 6.72 11.86 10.10
C GLU A 51 7.91 11.10 9.51
N TYR A 52 7.83 9.77 9.42
CA TYR A 52 8.85 8.96 8.77
C TYR A 52 8.98 9.34 7.29
N LEU A 53 7.87 9.42 6.54
CA LEU A 53 7.86 9.81 5.13
C LEU A 53 8.42 11.23 4.92
N VAL A 54 8.14 12.15 5.83
CA VAL A 54 8.73 13.50 5.81
C VAL A 54 10.24 13.44 6.04
N ARG A 55 10.68 12.76 7.11
CA ARG A 55 12.13 12.66 7.45
C ARG A 55 12.94 11.93 6.38
N SER A 56 12.36 10.94 5.73
CA SER A 56 13.02 10.19 4.64
C SER A 56 13.09 10.99 3.33
N GLY A 57 12.40 12.13 3.25
CA GLY A 57 12.29 12.92 2.03
C GLY A 57 11.48 12.22 0.94
N ALA A 58 10.48 11.42 1.31
CA ALA A 58 9.61 10.71 0.36
C ALA A 58 8.89 11.70 -0.55
N LEU A 59 8.24 12.71 0.04
CA LEU A 59 7.57 13.83 -0.61
C LEU A 59 7.82 15.11 0.21
N ALA A 60 7.46 16.26 -0.36
CA ALA A 60 7.39 17.51 0.40
C ALA A 60 6.35 17.39 1.53
N PRO A 61 6.60 17.95 2.73
CA PRO A 61 5.75 17.76 3.90
C PRO A 61 4.27 18.08 3.66
N GLU A 62 3.98 19.09 2.87
CA GLU A 62 2.61 19.51 2.54
C GLU A 62 1.84 18.51 1.68
N ARG A 63 2.52 17.50 1.10
CA ARG A 63 1.95 16.41 0.32
C ARG A 63 1.74 15.13 1.12
N ILE A 64 2.01 15.17 2.42
CA ILE A 64 1.85 14.04 3.33
C ILE A 64 0.84 14.43 4.42
N ALA A 65 -0.19 13.61 4.59
CA ALA A 65 -1.17 13.76 5.67
C ALA A 65 -1.16 12.54 6.58
N GLY A 66 -1.03 12.76 7.89
CA GLY A 66 -1.25 11.75 8.91
C GLY A 66 -2.69 11.85 9.43
N VAL A 67 -3.43 10.75 9.38
CA VAL A 67 -4.79 10.61 9.91
C VAL A 67 -4.74 9.78 11.18
N GLU A 68 -5.19 10.36 12.29
CA GLU A 68 -5.38 9.65 13.56
C GLU A 68 -6.79 9.06 13.59
N THR A 69 -6.89 7.74 13.60
CA THR A 69 -8.19 7.06 13.48
C THR A 69 -8.91 6.91 14.82
N GLY A 70 -8.21 7.13 15.94
CA GLY A 70 -8.76 7.16 17.32
C GLY A 70 -9.40 5.86 17.79
N GLY A 71 -9.34 4.80 16.98
CA GLY A 71 -10.00 3.53 17.26
C GLY A 71 -9.49 2.41 16.37
N CYS A 72 -10.38 1.54 15.89
CA CYS A 72 -9.98 0.43 15.03
C CYS A 72 -9.56 0.93 13.64
N PRO A 73 -8.29 0.72 13.20
CA PRO A 73 -7.80 1.19 11.90
C PRO A 73 -8.57 0.60 10.71
N HIS A 74 -9.16 -0.59 10.88
CA HIS A 74 -9.97 -1.24 9.85
C HIS A 74 -11.23 -0.43 9.51
N THR A 75 -11.86 0.16 10.55
CA THR A 75 -13.05 0.98 10.37
C THR A 75 -12.75 2.17 9.45
N ALA A 76 -11.63 2.86 9.68
CA ALA A 76 -11.27 4.06 8.94
C ALA A 76 -10.95 3.83 7.45
N ILE A 77 -10.66 2.61 7.04
CA ILE A 77 -10.39 2.29 5.63
C ILE A 77 -11.55 1.55 4.95
N ARG A 78 -12.56 1.09 5.70
CA ARG A 78 -13.63 0.26 5.15
C ARG A 78 -15.03 0.66 5.61
N GLU A 79 -15.40 0.45 6.89
CA GLU A 79 -16.77 0.63 7.37
C GLU A 79 -17.18 2.10 7.46
N ASP A 80 -16.25 2.96 7.88
CA ASP A 80 -16.43 4.41 7.92
C ASP A 80 -15.16 5.11 7.42
N ALA A 81 -15.05 5.18 6.12
CA ALA A 81 -13.91 5.83 5.46
C ALA A 81 -14.00 7.37 5.43
N SER A 82 -14.95 7.99 6.12
CA SER A 82 -15.25 9.42 6.04
C SER A 82 -14.03 10.31 6.34
N ILE A 83 -13.26 9.96 7.37
CA ILE A 83 -12.06 10.73 7.75
C ILE A 83 -10.98 10.68 6.65
N ASN A 84 -10.79 9.53 6.01
CA ASN A 84 -9.86 9.38 4.90
C ASN A 84 -10.36 10.03 3.62
N LEU A 85 -11.66 9.95 3.33
CA LEU A 85 -12.29 10.64 2.20
C LEU A 85 -12.15 12.16 2.34
N ALA A 86 -12.29 12.69 3.56
CA ALA A 86 -12.04 14.09 3.85
C ALA A 86 -10.56 14.46 3.57
N ALA A 87 -9.61 13.64 4.04
CA ALA A 87 -8.18 13.87 3.78
C ALA A 87 -7.85 13.82 2.27
N VAL A 88 -8.46 12.89 1.52
CA VAL A 88 -8.35 12.83 0.05
C VAL A 88 -8.87 14.12 -0.58
N ALA A 89 -10.06 14.58 -0.18
CA ALA A 89 -10.66 15.80 -0.72
C ALA A 89 -9.81 17.05 -0.43
N ASP A 90 -9.23 17.13 0.78
CA ASP A 90 -8.33 18.23 1.16
C ASP A 90 -7.05 18.23 0.31
N MET A 91 -6.46 17.05 0.07
CA MET A 91 -5.30 16.92 -0.81
C MET A 91 -5.62 17.33 -2.26
N GLN A 92 -6.76 16.89 -2.80
CA GLN A 92 -7.19 17.27 -4.14
C GLN A 92 -7.45 18.76 -4.26
N LYS A 93 -8.04 19.38 -3.23
CA LYS A 93 -8.26 20.83 -3.19
C LYS A 93 -6.95 21.61 -3.13
N LYS A 94 -5.99 21.12 -2.34
CA LYS A 94 -4.67 21.76 -2.19
C LYS A 94 -3.79 21.57 -3.41
N PHE A 95 -3.91 20.44 -4.09
CA PHE A 95 -3.12 20.06 -5.27
C PHE A 95 -4.04 19.58 -6.41
N PRO A 96 -4.64 20.50 -7.18
CA PRO A 96 -5.61 20.15 -8.23
C PRO A 96 -5.06 19.28 -9.37
N ALA A 97 -3.73 19.23 -9.52
CA ALA A 97 -3.06 18.48 -10.58
C ALA A 97 -2.56 17.08 -10.13
N LEU A 98 -3.03 16.56 -8.97
CA LEU A 98 -2.63 15.23 -8.50
C LEU A 98 -2.97 14.14 -9.51
N ASP A 99 -2.00 13.28 -9.77
CA ASP A 99 -2.15 12.06 -10.56
C ASP A 99 -2.42 10.85 -9.68
N LEU A 100 -1.83 10.83 -8.46
CA LEU A 100 -1.81 9.66 -7.57
C LEU A 100 -1.91 10.08 -6.10
N ILE A 101 -2.74 9.37 -5.35
CA ILE A 101 -2.78 9.41 -3.88
C ILE A 101 -2.50 7.99 -3.36
N LEU A 102 -1.45 7.86 -2.58
CA LEU A 102 -1.14 6.62 -1.86
C LEU A 102 -1.76 6.71 -0.46
N ILE A 103 -2.47 5.66 -0.03
CA ILE A 103 -3.17 5.62 1.26
C ILE A 103 -2.72 4.38 2.04
N GLU A 104 -2.01 4.57 3.15
CA GLU A 104 -1.56 3.49 4.02
C GLU A 104 -2.59 3.18 5.10
N SER A 105 -2.86 1.89 5.36
CA SER A 105 -3.66 1.46 6.52
C SER A 105 -2.84 1.50 7.81
N GLY A 106 -3.50 1.71 8.95
CA GLY A 106 -2.88 1.80 10.28
C GLY A 106 -2.38 0.47 10.87
N GLY A 107 -2.09 -0.51 10.03
CA GLY A 107 -1.73 -1.87 10.48
C GLY A 107 -2.98 -2.71 10.73
N ASP A 108 -3.13 -3.75 9.95
CA ASP A 108 -4.33 -4.57 9.97
C ASP A 108 -3.99 -6.06 10.07
N ASN A 109 -5.00 -6.88 10.24
CA ASN A 109 -4.90 -8.32 10.09
C ASN A 109 -5.34 -8.73 8.67
N LEU A 110 -5.22 -10.01 8.33
CA LEU A 110 -5.54 -10.54 7.01
C LEU A 110 -7.00 -10.31 6.55
N ALA A 111 -7.88 -9.83 7.42
CA ALA A 111 -9.29 -9.59 7.14
C ALA A 111 -9.57 -8.19 6.57
N ALA A 112 -8.64 -7.25 6.70
CA ALA A 112 -8.85 -5.88 6.25
C ALA A 112 -8.77 -5.74 4.72
N THR A 113 -9.64 -4.89 4.19
CA THR A 113 -9.63 -4.43 2.78
C THR A 113 -10.09 -2.98 2.75
N PHE A 114 -9.60 -2.22 1.79
CA PHE A 114 -10.07 -0.87 1.56
C PHE A 114 -11.50 -0.86 1.00
N SER A 115 -12.29 0.16 1.40
CA SER A 115 -13.55 0.47 0.74
C SER A 115 -13.29 0.85 -0.73
N PRO A 116 -14.11 0.38 -1.69
CA PRO A 116 -14.03 0.81 -3.09
C PRO A 116 -14.22 2.32 -3.27
N GLU A 117 -14.87 3.00 -2.31
CA GLU A 117 -15.01 4.45 -2.32
C GLU A 117 -13.70 5.17 -1.98
N LEU A 118 -12.80 4.51 -1.24
CA LEU A 118 -11.54 5.08 -0.79
C LEU A 118 -10.36 4.75 -1.71
N ALA A 119 -10.29 3.54 -2.23
CA ALA A 119 -9.17 3.08 -3.06
C ALA A 119 -9.66 2.43 -4.37
N ASP A 120 -9.07 2.86 -5.49
CA ASP A 120 -9.32 2.32 -6.83
C ASP A 120 -8.50 1.06 -7.09
N LEU A 121 -7.30 0.97 -6.49
CA LEU A 121 -6.43 -0.20 -6.46
C LEU A 121 -5.99 -0.51 -5.02
N THR A 122 -5.80 -1.78 -4.71
CA THR A 122 -5.37 -2.24 -3.40
C THR A 122 -4.12 -3.11 -3.48
N ILE A 123 -3.11 -2.77 -2.70
CA ILE A 123 -1.89 -3.56 -2.49
C ILE A 123 -1.90 -4.07 -1.06
N TYR A 124 -1.69 -5.37 -0.88
CA TYR A 124 -1.60 -5.95 0.45
C TYR A 124 -0.18 -6.47 0.68
N VAL A 125 0.45 -6.03 1.78
CA VAL A 125 1.84 -6.36 2.11
C VAL A 125 1.88 -7.34 3.26
N ILE A 126 2.48 -8.50 3.04
CA ILE A 126 2.89 -9.45 4.09
C ILE A 126 4.40 -9.61 4.06
N ASP A 127 4.98 -10.23 5.07
CA ASP A 127 6.42 -10.50 5.08
C ASP A 127 6.73 -11.94 5.51
N VAL A 128 7.92 -12.40 5.16
CA VAL A 128 8.36 -13.78 5.43
C VAL A 128 8.58 -14.06 6.91
N ALA A 129 8.84 -13.03 7.73
CA ALA A 129 9.09 -13.22 9.17
C ALA A 129 7.82 -13.62 9.94
N ALA A 130 6.63 -13.35 9.37
CA ALA A 130 5.36 -13.83 9.93
C ALA A 130 5.11 -15.34 9.68
N GLY A 131 5.99 -15.99 8.91
CA GLY A 131 5.96 -17.41 8.60
C GLY A 131 5.43 -17.72 7.20
N ASP A 132 5.95 -18.80 6.60
CA ASP A 132 5.67 -19.22 5.23
C ASP A 132 4.22 -19.66 4.98
N LYS A 133 3.46 -19.94 6.05
CA LYS A 133 2.06 -20.36 5.97
C LYS A 133 1.06 -19.19 5.87
N ILE A 134 1.52 -17.94 5.94
CA ILE A 134 0.63 -16.78 5.90
C ILE A 134 -0.24 -16.78 4.64
N PRO A 135 0.28 -16.99 3.42
CA PRO A 135 -0.57 -17.02 2.23
C PRO A 135 -1.68 -18.07 2.32
N SER A 136 -1.40 -19.26 2.89
CA SER A 136 -2.38 -20.35 2.99
C SER A 136 -3.52 -20.07 3.97
N LYS A 137 -3.33 -19.15 4.94
CA LYS A 137 -4.40 -18.75 5.86
C LYS A 137 -5.51 -17.98 5.14
N GLY A 138 -5.21 -17.40 3.99
CA GLY A 138 -6.19 -16.64 3.24
C GLY A 138 -6.60 -15.35 3.96
N GLY A 139 -7.86 -14.99 3.81
CA GLY A 139 -8.41 -13.72 4.26
C GLY A 139 -8.49 -12.72 3.10
N PRO A 140 -9.40 -11.73 3.20
CA PRO A 140 -9.64 -10.76 2.12
C PRO A 140 -8.41 -9.99 1.68
N GLY A 141 -7.51 -9.63 2.59
CA GLY A 141 -6.24 -8.96 2.26
C GLY A 141 -5.41 -9.78 1.28
N ILE A 142 -5.29 -11.08 1.49
CA ILE A 142 -4.55 -11.98 0.60
C ILE A 142 -5.33 -12.28 -0.68
N THR A 143 -6.63 -12.63 -0.56
CA THR A 143 -7.39 -13.21 -1.68
C THR A 143 -8.03 -12.18 -2.58
N ARG A 144 -8.28 -10.96 -2.12
CA ARG A 144 -9.05 -9.91 -2.83
C ARG A 144 -8.24 -8.69 -3.23
N SER A 145 -7.09 -8.41 -2.58
CA SER A 145 -6.23 -7.31 -3.01
C SER A 145 -5.83 -7.47 -4.48
N ASP A 146 -5.70 -6.37 -5.19
CA ASP A 146 -5.30 -6.38 -6.60
C ASP A 146 -3.88 -6.89 -6.77
N LEU A 147 -2.97 -6.50 -5.86
CA LEU A 147 -1.61 -7.03 -5.77
C LEU A 147 -1.30 -7.49 -4.34
N LEU A 148 -0.68 -8.67 -4.20
CA LEU A 148 -0.06 -9.10 -2.95
C LEU A 148 1.46 -8.90 -3.04
N VAL A 149 2.05 -8.26 -2.05
CA VAL A 149 3.50 -8.12 -1.90
C VAL A 149 3.97 -9.00 -0.75
N ILE A 150 4.88 -9.92 -1.04
CA ILE A 150 5.56 -10.78 -0.05
C ILE A 150 6.95 -10.20 0.17
N ASN A 151 7.09 -9.43 1.25
CA ASN A 151 8.27 -8.60 1.52
C ASN A 151 9.31 -9.31 2.40
N LYS A 152 10.50 -8.70 2.50
CA LYS A 152 11.63 -9.12 3.34
C LYS A 152 12.14 -10.52 3.00
N ILE A 153 12.14 -10.88 1.72
CA ILE A 153 12.55 -12.22 1.27
C ILE A 153 13.98 -12.59 1.66
N ASP A 154 14.83 -11.61 1.91
CA ASP A 154 16.17 -11.77 2.46
C ASP A 154 16.18 -12.41 3.86
N LEU A 155 15.11 -12.25 4.63
CA LEU A 155 14.99 -12.86 5.96
C LEU A 155 14.55 -14.34 5.92
N ALA A 156 14.08 -14.85 4.78
CA ALA A 156 13.54 -16.20 4.68
C ALA A 156 14.47 -17.29 5.25
N PRO A 157 15.78 -17.31 4.94
CA PRO A 157 16.71 -18.29 5.53
C PRO A 157 16.88 -18.14 7.04
N HIS A 158 16.75 -16.92 7.56
CA HIS A 158 16.96 -16.60 8.98
C HIS A 158 15.77 -16.95 9.87
N VAL A 159 14.57 -17.00 9.29
CA VAL A 159 13.33 -17.32 10.00
C VAL A 159 12.78 -18.70 9.67
N GLY A 160 13.50 -19.48 8.85
CA GLY A 160 13.09 -20.81 8.43
C GLY A 160 11.86 -20.81 7.51
N ALA A 161 11.60 -19.72 6.79
CA ALA A 161 10.49 -19.62 5.86
C ALA A 161 10.90 -20.13 4.46
N SER A 162 10.01 -20.89 3.82
CA SER A 162 10.19 -21.37 2.45
C SER A 162 9.46 -20.47 1.47
N LEU A 163 10.20 -19.81 0.57
CA LEU A 163 9.60 -19.00 -0.50
C LEU A 163 8.77 -19.87 -1.48
N ASP A 164 9.20 -21.10 -1.73
CA ASP A 164 8.43 -22.03 -2.60
C ASP A 164 7.06 -22.38 -2.00
N VAL A 165 6.99 -22.53 -0.66
CA VAL A 165 5.72 -22.75 0.04
C VAL A 165 4.84 -21.50 -0.10
N MET A 166 5.39 -20.31 0.13
CA MET A 166 4.66 -19.05 0.01
C MET A 166 4.16 -18.82 -1.43
N GLU A 167 4.98 -19.11 -2.44
CA GLU A 167 4.61 -19.00 -3.83
C GLU A 167 3.46 -19.93 -4.19
N ARG A 168 3.60 -21.22 -3.89
CA ARG A 168 2.56 -22.23 -4.13
C ARG A 168 1.23 -21.83 -3.49
N ASP A 169 1.28 -21.42 -2.22
CA ASP A 169 0.09 -21.08 -1.46
C ASP A 169 -0.52 -19.74 -1.92
N ALA A 170 0.30 -18.75 -2.28
CA ALA A 170 -0.17 -17.52 -2.89
C ALA A 170 -0.89 -17.78 -4.23
N ARG A 171 -0.30 -18.60 -5.11
CA ARG A 171 -0.93 -19.00 -6.37
C ARG A 171 -2.28 -19.69 -6.13
N ARG A 172 -2.32 -20.63 -5.19
CA ARG A 172 -3.55 -21.34 -4.85
C ARG A 172 -4.66 -20.40 -4.33
N MET A 173 -4.31 -19.48 -3.45
CA MET A 173 -5.28 -18.61 -2.79
C MET A 173 -5.73 -17.41 -3.64
N ARG A 174 -4.89 -16.97 -4.57
CA ARG A 174 -5.14 -15.79 -5.40
C ARG A 174 -5.63 -16.12 -6.80
N GLY A 175 -5.43 -17.36 -7.28
CA GLY A 175 -5.74 -17.75 -8.66
C GLY A 175 -4.94 -16.91 -9.65
N VAL A 176 -5.63 -16.13 -10.48
CA VAL A 176 -5.02 -15.27 -11.51
C VAL A 176 -4.53 -13.90 -11.00
N ARG A 177 -4.81 -13.56 -9.74
CA ARG A 177 -4.36 -12.29 -9.19
C ARG A 177 -2.86 -12.30 -8.94
N PRO A 178 -2.13 -11.24 -9.34
CA PRO A 178 -0.68 -11.20 -9.22
C PRO A 178 -0.19 -11.08 -7.78
N PHE A 179 1.01 -11.58 -7.55
CA PHE A 179 1.80 -11.31 -6.36
C PHE A 179 3.26 -11.11 -6.73
N VAL A 180 4.00 -10.38 -5.89
CA VAL A 180 5.41 -10.04 -6.09
C VAL A 180 6.18 -10.37 -4.82
N PHE A 181 7.32 -11.03 -4.97
CA PHE A 181 8.33 -11.15 -3.93
C PHE A 181 9.20 -9.90 -3.90
N SER A 182 9.43 -9.33 -2.72
CA SER A 182 10.18 -8.09 -2.60
C SER A 182 11.18 -8.09 -1.44
N ASN A 183 12.23 -7.30 -1.64
CA ASN A 183 13.10 -6.80 -0.59
C ASN A 183 13.19 -5.28 -0.77
N LEU A 184 12.31 -4.56 -0.08
CA LEU A 184 12.22 -3.10 -0.23
C LEU A 184 13.49 -2.36 0.23
N ARG A 185 14.34 -3.01 1.05
CA ARG A 185 15.62 -2.43 1.45
C ARG A 185 16.62 -2.34 0.30
N THR A 186 16.57 -3.30 -0.63
CA THR A 186 17.45 -3.34 -1.81
C THR A 186 16.76 -2.84 -3.08
N GLY A 187 15.44 -2.63 -3.04
CA GLY A 187 14.62 -2.27 -4.19
C GLY A 187 14.16 -3.46 -5.03
N GLN A 188 14.46 -4.69 -4.64
CA GLN A 188 14.02 -5.88 -5.37
C GLN A 188 12.49 -5.97 -5.37
N GLY A 189 11.88 -6.20 -6.53
CA GLY A 189 10.44 -6.27 -6.74
C GLY A 189 9.74 -4.90 -6.84
N LEU A 190 10.43 -3.78 -6.57
CA LEU A 190 9.81 -2.45 -6.61
C LEU A 190 9.36 -2.08 -8.03
N ASP A 191 10.17 -2.36 -9.05
CA ASP A 191 9.83 -2.02 -10.43
C ASP A 191 8.59 -2.78 -10.92
N GLU A 192 8.40 -4.02 -10.47
CA GLU A 192 7.20 -4.81 -10.77
C GLU A 192 5.94 -4.21 -10.11
N ILE A 193 6.07 -3.74 -8.85
CA ILE A 193 4.99 -3.06 -8.14
C ILE A 193 4.63 -1.74 -8.83
N VAL A 194 5.62 -0.95 -9.23
CA VAL A 194 5.43 0.30 -9.97
C VAL A 194 4.73 0.04 -11.29
N ALA A 195 5.23 -0.92 -12.08
CA ALA A 195 4.63 -1.29 -13.36
C ALA A 195 3.15 -1.73 -13.20
N PHE A 196 2.85 -2.48 -12.12
CA PHE A 196 1.48 -2.88 -11.80
C PHE A 196 0.58 -1.65 -11.55
N ILE A 197 1.03 -0.69 -10.73
CA ILE A 197 0.26 0.53 -10.44
C ILE A 197 0.01 1.32 -11.72
N GLU A 198 1.02 1.50 -12.56
CA GLU A 198 0.92 2.25 -13.80
C GLU A 198 -0.04 1.58 -14.80
N GLN A 199 0.10 0.27 -15.01
CA GLN A 199 -0.73 -0.47 -15.96
C GLN A 199 -2.19 -0.59 -15.50
N LYS A 200 -2.41 -0.97 -14.25
CA LYS A 200 -3.76 -1.17 -13.71
C LYS A 200 -4.44 0.12 -13.35
N GLY A 201 -3.70 1.13 -12.91
CA GLY A 201 -4.20 2.45 -12.58
C GLY A 201 -4.41 3.34 -13.80
N GLY A 202 -3.97 2.92 -14.98
CA GLY A 202 -4.09 3.72 -16.20
C GLY A 202 -3.27 5.01 -16.16
N LEU A 203 -2.18 5.03 -15.38
CA LEU A 203 -1.24 6.15 -15.36
C LEU A 203 -0.46 6.13 -16.68
N GLY A 204 -0.79 7.04 -17.58
CA GLY A 204 -0.05 7.20 -18.85
C GLY A 204 1.40 7.59 -18.61
N ALA A 205 2.31 7.11 -19.45
CA ALA A 205 3.68 7.63 -19.45
C ALA A 205 3.64 9.14 -19.79
N LYS A 206 4.05 9.95 -18.83
CA LYS A 206 4.29 11.39 -19.03
C LYS A 206 5.73 11.63 -19.47
#